data_143fc24c1b50781937e5d42a3e7c9368
#
_entry.id   143fc24c1b50781937e5d42a3e7c9368
#
_cell.length_a   1.000
_cell.length_b   1.000
_cell.length_c   1.000
_cell.angle_alpha   90.00
_cell.angle_beta   90.00
_cell.angle_gamma   90.00
#
_symmetry.space_group_name_H-M   'P 1'
#
loop_
_entity.id
_entity.type
_entity.pdbx_description
1 polymer ?
#
loop_
_entity_poly.entity_id
_entity_poly.type
_entity_poly.pdbx_seq_one_letter_code
_entity_poly.pdbx_strand_id
1 'polypeptide(L)'
;MRAHLQLIAVGAAFAVVATAAAAQAPAVTVTAKPPPASVNHAAYAFVQSITVQPDGESLARWNEPICPLVEGLTDEQDVAVATRIDQIALAAGADVGGDGCAANFIVIASREPGPLLAAWRRRDPLMFDGASTSDADGFVSKARPVRVWYNVHRAPAGGQAVTTDAGTFQGIPSVHVATISRLKRVTVRGIDSVILVVDTAQARDVTVEQIADYVAVAGLAEIKPDADLDGVPTILRLFSATSRPVGLTDWDRGFLAGLYRSDQASPLQRSAIAADVTAAATQPRGAFR
;
A
#
# COMPACT_ATOMS: atom_id res chain seq x y z
N MET A 1 -47.54 -80.65 65.02
CA MET A 1 -46.33 -81.42 64.80
C MET A 1 -45.77 -81.14 63.48
N ARG A 2 -44.49 -80.78 63.32
CA ARG A 2 -43.70 -80.42 62.16
C ARG A 2 -44.02 -79.06 61.51
N ALA A 3 -43.24 -78.06 61.89
CA ALA A 3 -43.12 -76.75 61.30
C ALA A 3 -42.28 -76.89 59.98
N HIS A 4 -42.87 -76.22 58.93
CA HIS A 4 -42.05 -75.98 57.71
C HIS A 4 -41.63 -74.54 57.70
N LEU A 5 -40.34 -74.35 57.79
CA LEU A 5 -39.62 -73.08 57.66
C LEU A 5 -39.48 -72.78 56.17
N GLN A 6 -40.08 -71.74 55.63
CA GLN A 6 -39.82 -71.24 54.25
C GLN A 6 -38.82 -70.14 54.38
N LEU A 7 -37.67 -70.31 53.76
CA LEU A 7 -36.64 -69.26 53.50
C LEU A 7 -37.10 -68.48 52.31
N ILE A 8 -37.26 -67.16 52.48
CA ILE A 8 -37.45 -66.21 51.42
C ILE A 8 -36.04 -65.62 51.07
N ALA A 9 -35.53 -65.94 49.86
CA ALA A 9 -34.31 -65.33 49.34
C ALA A 9 -34.63 -64.02 48.65
N VAL A 10 -34.18 -62.90 49.21
CA VAL A 10 -34.28 -61.56 48.59
C VAL A 10 -33.10 -61.36 47.68
N GLY A 11 -33.32 -61.45 46.37
CA GLY A 11 -32.30 -61.12 45.36
C GLY A 11 -32.25 -59.61 45.11
N ALA A 12 -31.20 -58.99 45.54
CA ALA A 12 -30.93 -57.59 45.21
C ALA A 12 -30.30 -57.51 43.82
N ALA A 13 -31.06 -56.98 42.84
CA ALA A 13 -30.52 -56.67 41.50
C ALA A 13 -29.88 -55.28 41.55
N PHE A 14 -28.55 -55.25 41.43
CA PHE A 14 -27.77 -54.02 41.22
C PHE A 14 -27.87 -53.62 39.74
N ALA A 15 -28.63 -52.57 39.42
CA ALA A 15 -28.60 -51.94 38.13
C ALA A 15 -27.38 -50.97 38.03
N VAL A 16 -26.38 -51.36 37.27
CA VAL A 16 -25.26 -50.48 36.96
C VAL A 16 -25.71 -49.50 35.87
N VAL A 17 -25.94 -48.25 36.27
CA VAL A 17 -26.18 -47.14 35.32
C VAL A 17 -24.81 -46.66 34.85
N ALA A 18 -24.43 -47.02 33.62
CA ALA A 18 -23.24 -46.46 32.96
C ALA A 18 -23.62 -45.04 32.45
N THR A 19 -23.17 -44.01 33.19
CA THR A 19 -23.23 -42.63 32.71
C THR A 19 -22.10 -42.41 31.69
N ALA A 20 -22.43 -42.39 30.39
CA ALA A 20 -21.51 -41.93 29.35
C ALA A 20 -21.32 -40.43 29.51
N ALA A 21 -20.18 -40.03 30.07
CA ALA A 21 -19.74 -38.63 30.06
C ALA A 21 -19.32 -38.28 28.61
N ALA A 22 -20.21 -37.59 27.90
CA ALA A 22 -19.86 -36.94 26.62
C ALA A 22 -18.82 -35.87 26.92
N ALA A 23 -17.57 -36.11 26.55
CA ALA A 23 -16.52 -35.11 26.59
C ALA A 23 -16.87 -34.01 25.54
N GLN A 24 -17.38 -32.89 26.00
CA GLN A 24 -17.55 -31.70 25.17
C GLN A 24 -16.13 -31.14 24.89
N ALA A 25 -15.71 -31.22 23.63
CA ALA A 25 -14.50 -30.52 23.19
C ALA A 25 -14.67 -29.01 23.46
N PRO A 26 -13.68 -28.34 24.07
CA PRO A 26 -13.77 -26.91 24.30
C PRO A 26 -13.92 -26.20 22.96
N ALA A 27 -15.06 -25.54 22.75
CA ALA A 27 -15.23 -24.64 21.61
C ALA A 27 -14.30 -23.45 21.83
N VAL A 28 -13.17 -23.40 21.08
CA VAL A 28 -12.30 -22.25 21.03
C VAL A 28 -12.99 -21.17 20.23
N THR A 29 -13.75 -20.34 20.91
CA THR A 29 -14.30 -19.13 20.31
C THR A 29 -13.18 -18.12 20.22
N VAL A 30 -12.54 -18.03 19.05
CA VAL A 30 -11.59 -16.94 18.75
C VAL A 30 -12.43 -15.67 18.56
N THR A 31 -12.69 -14.98 19.66
CA THR A 31 -13.25 -13.62 19.60
C THR A 31 -12.08 -12.69 19.25
N ALA A 32 -11.93 -12.36 17.96
CA ALA A 32 -11.03 -11.30 17.56
C ALA A 32 -11.46 -10.02 18.28
N LYS A 33 -10.65 -9.58 19.24
CA LYS A 33 -10.88 -8.31 19.94
C LYS A 33 -10.78 -7.19 18.91
N PRO A 34 -11.79 -6.32 18.76
CA PRO A 34 -11.67 -5.16 17.88
C PRO A 34 -10.41 -4.40 18.24
N PRO A 35 -9.65 -3.91 17.25
CA PRO A 35 -8.48 -3.10 17.52
C PRO A 35 -8.86 -1.90 18.41
N PRO A 36 -7.97 -1.44 19.30
CA PRO A 36 -8.23 -0.26 20.09
C PRO A 36 -8.60 0.91 19.20
N ALA A 37 -9.59 1.70 19.57
CA ALA A 37 -10.02 2.88 18.82
C ALA A 37 -8.86 3.84 18.51
N SER A 38 -7.83 3.86 19.37
CA SER A 38 -6.58 4.60 19.18
C SER A 38 -5.78 4.13 17.94
N VAL A 39 -5.74 2.82 17.63
CA VAL A 39 -5.02 2.29 16.45
C VAL A 39 -5.77 2.65 15.17
N ASN A 40 -7.09 2.54 15.14
CA ASN A 40 -7.91 2.94 13.99
C ASN A 40 -7.74 4.44 13.68
N HIS A 41 -7.76 5.29 14.71
CA HIS A 41 -7.55 6.72 14.54
C HIS A 41 -6.13 7.04 14.04
N ALA A 42 -5.12 6.40 14.60
CA ALA A 42 -3.73 6.57 14.17
C ALA A 42 -3.52 6.08 12.72
N ALA A 43 -4.11 4.94 12.33
CA ALA A 43 -4.06 4.43 10.96
C ALA A 43 -4.72 5.40 9.96
N TYR A 44 -5.88 5.96 10.32
CA TYR A 44 -6.54 6.96 9.47
C TYR A 44 -5.71 8.24 9.35
N ALA A 45 -5.17 8.74 10.46
CA ALA A 45 -4.28 9.91 10.47
C ALA A 45 -3.03 9.67 9.62
N PHE A 46 -2.42 8.48 9.71
CA PHE A 46 -1.30 8.07 8.87
C PHE A 46 -1.67 8.14 7.39
N VAL A 47 -2.72 7.44 6.96
CA VAL A 47 -3.15 7.46 5.55
C VAL A 47 -3.42 8.88 5.07
N GLN A 48 -4.06 9.72 5.89
CA GLN A 48 -4.33 11.11 5.55
C GLN A 48 -3.05 11.96 5.45
N SER A 49 -2.07 11.72 6.32
CA SER A 49 -0.82 12.49 6.32
C SER A 49 0.04 12.21 5.11
N ILE A 50 0.13 10.94 4.68
CA ILE A 50 1.02 10.55 3.57
C ILE A 50 0.43 10.72 2.19
N THR A 51 -0.90 10.65 2.03
CA THR A 51 -1.52 10.58 0.68
C THR A 51 -1.86 11.94 0.09
N VAL A 52 -1.55 12.13 -1.18
CA VAL A 52 -2.02 13.25 -1.99
C VAL A 52 -3.43 12.95 -2.47
N GLN A 53 -4.39 13.77 -2.06
CA GLN A 53 -5.78 13.66 -2.51
C GLN A 53 -6.33 15.05 -2.75
N PRO A 54 -6.36 15.55 -4.00
CA PRO A 54 -7.07 16.75 -4.35
C PRO A 54 -8.58 16.64 -4.04
N ASP A 55 -9.24 17.76 -3.83
CA ASP A 55 -10.65 17.78 -3.44
C ASP A 55 -11.52 17.04 -4.46
N GLY A 56 -12.31 16.10 -3.95
CA GLY A 56 -13.22 15.28 -4.76
C GLY A 56 -12.56 14.18 -5.59
N GLU A 57 -11.23 14.09 -5.61
CA GLU A 57 -10.50 13.08 -6.39
C GLU A 57 -10.17 11.81 -5.60
N SER A 58 -9.81 10.74 -6.34
CA SER A 58 -9.27 9.51 -5.75
C SER A 58 -7.81 9.68 -5.36
N LEU A 59 -7.30 8.76 -4.54
CA LEU A 59 -5.86 8.56 -4.42
C LEU A 59 -5.32 7.97 -5.73
N ALA A 60 -4.14 8.44 -6.15
CA ALA A 60 -3.47 7.86 -7.31
C ALA A 60 -2.84 6.52 -6.95
N ARG A 61 -2.92 5.57 -7.89
CA ARG A 61 -2.21 4.29 -7.86
C ARG A 61 -1.90 3.84 -9.28
N TRP A 62 -1.05 2.87 -9.42
CA TRP A 62 -0.83 2.23 -10.72
C TRP A 62 -2.08 1.45 -11.16
N ASN A 63 -2.50 1.67 -12.39
CA ASN A 63 -3.59 0.96 -13.06
C ASN A 63 -3.07 0.16 -14.26
N GLU A 64 -1.79 0.37 -14.62
CA GLU A 64 -1.04 -0.33 -15.66
C GLU A 64 0.12 -1.10 -15.02
N PRO A 65 0.67 -2.13 -15.68
CA PRO A 65 1.80 -2.90 -15.16
C PRO A 65 3.03 -2.02 -14.89
N ILE A 66 3.66 -2.26 -13.75
CA ILE A 66 4.86 -1.56 -13.29
C ILE A 66 6.08 -2.22 -13.91
N CYS A 67 6.98 -1.39 -14.43
CA CYS A 67 8.23 -1.83 -15.06
C CYS A 67 9.41 -1.08 -14.43
N PRO A 68 10.06 -1.64 -13.36
CA PRO A 68 11.16 -0.97 -12.69
C PRO A 68 12.42 -0.90 -13.54
N LEU A 69 13.07 0.27 -13.54
CA LEU A 69 14.43 0.50 -13.99
C LEU A 69 15.21 1.13 -12.85
N VAL A 70 16.30 0.51 -12.44
CA VAL A 70 17.18 1.00 -11.38
C VAL A 70 18.56 1.19 -11.94
N GLU A 71 19.18 2.34 -11.69
CA GLU A 71 20.52 2.67 -12.16
C GLU A 71 21.31 3.47 -11.13
N GLY A 72 22.62 3.30 -11.13
CA GLY A 72 23.57 4.13 -10.40
C GLY A 72 24.12 3.50 -9.12
N LEU A 73 23.78 2.24 -8.82
CA LEU A 73 24.44 1.39 -7.83
C LEU A 73 25.41 0.41 -8.54
N THR A 74 25.70 -0.76 -7.96
CA THR A 74 26.31 -1.86 -8.72
C THR A 74 25.22 -2.63 -9.46
N ASP A 75 25.58 -3.35 -10.54
CA ASP A 75 24.61 -4.11 -11.34
C ASP A 75 23.81 -5.10 -10.49
N GLU A 76 24.46 -5.77 -9.52
CA GLU A 76 23.75 -6.69 -8.61
C GLU A 76 22.78 -5.95 -7.68
N GLN A 77 23.15 -4.73 -7.23
CA GLN A 77 22.28 -3.93 -6.37
C GLN A 77 21.10 -3.34 -7.15
N ASP A 78 21.32 -2.90 -8.38
CA ASP A 78 20.26 -2.40 -9.26
C ASP A 78 19.21 -3.49 -9.51
N VAL A 79 19.65 -4.71 -9.83
CA VAL A 79 18.78 -5.87 -10.00
C VAL A 79 18.05 -6.22 -8.67
N ALA A 80 18.77 -6.19 -7.55
CA ALA A 80 18.16 -6.50 -6.25
C ALA A 80 17.07 -5.50 -5.86
N VAL A 81 17.28 -4.20 -6.10
CA VAL A 81 16.29 -3.14 -5.83
C VAL A 81 15.09 -3.30 -6.76
N ALA A 82 15.30 -3.52 -8.06
CA ALA A 82 14.21 -3.74 -9.02
C ALA A 82 13.36 -4.96 -8.63
N THR A 83 14.01 -6.10 -8.35
CA THR A 83 13.34 -7.32 -7.91
C THR A 83 12.53 -7.09 -6.61
N ARG A 84 13.05 -6.30 -5.68
CA ARG A 84 12.36 -5.98 -4.43
C ARG A 84 11.13 -5.11 -4.66
N ILE A 85 11.19 -4.15 -5.60
CA ILE A 85 10.04 -3.34 -6.01
C ILE A 85 8.95 -4.25 -6.57
N ASP A 86 9.29 -5.18 -7.48
CA ASP A 86 8.34 -6.14 -8.06
C ASP A 86 7.67 -7.00 -7.00
N GLN A 87 8.44 -7.54 -6.06
CA GLN A 87 7.91 -8.35 -4.96
C GLN A 87 6.90 -7.58 -4.11
N ILE A 88 7.20 -6.32 -3.78
CA ILE A 88 6.31 -5.47 -2.98
C ILE A 88 5.06 -5.09 -3.78
N ALA A 89 5.22 -4.76 -5.06
CA ALA A 89 4.11 -4.44 -5.96
C ALA A 89 3.13 -5.62 -6.09
N LEU A 90 3.62 -6.81 -6.39
CA LEU A 90 2.81 -8.03 -6.47
C LEU A 90 2.12 -8.35 -5.13
N ALA A 91 2.84 -8.24 -4.01
CA ALA A 91 2.28 -8.47 -2.68
C ALA A 91 1.19 -7.44 -2.30
N ALA A 92 1.27 -6.23 -2.85
CA ALA A 92 0.26 -5.19 -2.69
C ALA A 92 -0.97 -5.40 -3.58
N GLY A 93 -0.85 -6.22 -4.63
CA GLY A 93 -1.90 -6.44 -5.64
C GLY A 93 -1.80 -5.51 -6.85
N ALA A 94 -0.62 -4.93 -7.10
CA ALA A 94 -0.32 -4.24 -8.35
C ALA A 94 0.21 -5.21 -9.39
N ASP A 95 -0.04 -4.91 -10.66
CA ASP A 95 0.50 -5.70 -11.77
C ASP A 95 1.94 -5.30 -12.07
N VAL A 96 2.77 -6.27 -12.45
CA VAL A 96 4.17 -6.08 -12.84
C VAL A 96 4.36 -6.51 -14.29
N GLY A 97 5.10 -5.73 -15.06
CA GLY A 97 5.40 -6.01 -16.44
C GLY A 97 6.33 -7.21 -16.61
N GLY A 98 6.23 -7.88 -17.76
CA GLY A 98 7.16 -8.97 -18.12
C GLY A 98 8.49 -8.45 -18.68
N ASP A 99 9.37 -9.40 -19.02
CA ASP A 99 10.67 -9.10 -19.59
C ASP A 99 10.58 -8.16 -20.80
N GLY A 100 11.42 -7.12 -20.81
CA GLY A 100 11.49 -6.15 -21.90
C GLY A 100 10.35 -5.13 -21.92
N CYS A 101 9.58 -5.00 -20.83
CA CYS A 101 8.58 -3.96 -20.70
C CYS A 101 9.23 -2.56 -20.72
N ALA A 102 8.47 -1.54 -21.11
CA ALA A 102 8.94 -0.16 -21.14
C ALA A 102 8.99 0.40 -19.69
N ALA A 103 10.17 0.87 -19.27
CA ALA A 103 10.39 1.38 -17.93
C ALA A 103 9.47 2.58 -17.62
N ASN A 104 8.71 2.47 -16.55
CA ASN A 104 7.83 3.51 -16.04
C ASN A 104 8.03 3.80 -14.54
N PHE A 105 8.73 2.92 -13.82
CA PHE A 105 9.14 3.10 -12.44
C PHE A 105 10.68 3.25 -12.39
N ILE A 106 11.16 4.49 -12.37
CA ILE A 106 12.59 4.80 -12.56
C ILE A 106 13.21 5.18 -11.21
N VAL A 107 14.26 4.46 -10.82
CA VAL A 107 15.07 4.76 -9.62
C VAL A 107 16.49 5.07 -10.06
N ILE A 108 17.00 6.25 -9.70
CA ILE A 108 18.36 6.67 -9.99
C ILE A 108 19.10 6.95 -8.69
N ALA A 109 20.19 6.24 -8.45
CA ALA A 109 21.10 6.52 -7.34
C ALA A 109 22.20 7.47 -7.81
N SER A 110 22.37 8.61 -7.14
CA SER A 110 23.39 9.61 -7.51
C SER A 110 23.98 10.27 -6.29
N ARG A 111 25.28 10.58 -6.35
CA ARG A 111 25.96 11.40 -5.33
C ARG A 111 25.65 12.89 -5.48
N GLU A 112 25.26 13.30 -6.66
CA GLU A 112 25.01 14.68 -7.03
C GLU A 112 23.67 14.82 -7.77
N PRO A 113 22.53 14.55 -7.10
CA PRO A 113 21.22 14.56 -7.76
C PRO A 113 20.83 15.94 -8.30
N GLY A 114 21.28 17.03 -7.69
CA GLY A 114 20.97 18.38 -8.17
C GLY A 114 21.50 18.66 -9.58
N PRO A 115 22.82 18.55 -9.85
CA PRO A 115 23.40 18.67 -11.18
C PRO A 115 22.80 17.70 -12.20
N LEU A 116 22.56 16.43 -11.81
CA LEU A 116 21.93 15.42 -12.66
C LEU A 116 20.56 15.88 -13.14
N LEU A 117 19.67 16.23 -12.22
CA LEU A 117 18.30 16.66 -12.53
C LEU A 117 18.28 17.97 -13.32
N ALA A 118 19.15 18.92 -13.01
CA ALA A 118 19.26 20.16 -13.76
C ALA A 118 19.72 19.91 -15.22
N ALA A 119 20.64 18.96 -15.43
CA ALA A 119 21.06 18.56 -16.77
C ALA A 119 19.93 17.84 -17.52
N TRP A 120 19.23 16.93 -16.85
CA TRP A 120 18.09 16.20 -17.42
C TRP A 120 16.98 17.17 -17.84
N ARG A 121 16.56 18.08 -16.97
CA ARG A 121 15.54 19.09 -17.28
C ARG A 121 15.87 19.94 -18.50
N ARG A 122 17.15 20.29 -18.70
CA ARG A 122 17.59 21.04 -19.90
C ARG A 122 17.51 20.21 -21.17
N ARG A 123 17.76 18.87 -21.05
CA ARG A 123 17.76 17.96 -22.19
C ARG A 123 16.36 17.52 -22.59
N ASP A 124 15.51 17.31 -21.61
CA ASP A 124 14.14 16.84 -21.79
C ASP A 124 13.18 17.72 -20.96
N PRO A 125 12.78 18.88 -21.52
CA PRO A 125 11.82 19.75 -20.85
C PRO A 125 10.43 19.15 -20.73
N LEU A 126 10.06 18.16 -21.58
CA LEU A 126 8.76 17.50 -21.57
C LEU A 126 8.61 16.50 -20.41
N MET A 127 9.69 16.12 -19.75
CA MET A 127 9.68 15.29 -18.54
C MET A 127 8.74 15.83 -17.45
N PHE A 128 8.51 17.15 -17.43
CA PHE A 128 7.65 17.84 -16.46
C PHE A 128 6.41 18.44 -17.13
N ASP A 129 6.00 17.93 -18.28
CA ASP A 129 4.85 18.47 -19.01
C ASP A 129 3.58 18.41 -18.16
N GLY A 130 2.81 19.50 -18.21
CA GLY A 130 1.60 19.68 -17.40
C GLY A 130 1.82 20.04 -15.93
N ALA A 131 3.08 20.07 -15.44
CA ALA A 131 3.38 20.50 -14.08
C ALA A 131 3.57 22.01 -13.96
N SER A 132 3.36 22.53 -12.74
CA SER A 132 3.73 23.92 -12.47
C SER A 132 5.26 24.06 -12.46
N THR A 133 5.76 25.25 -12.88
CA THR A 133 7.19 25.55 -12.84
C THR A 133 7.76 25.42 -11.41
N SER A 134 6.97 25.79 -10.38
CA SER A 134 7.38 25.71 -8.99
C SER A 134 7.55 24.27 -8.52
N ASP A 135 6.72 23.34 -8.97
CA ASP A 135 6.83 21.93 -8.59
C ASP A 135 8.06 21.27 -9.22
N ALA A 136 8.29 21.54 -10.52
CA ALA A 136 9.48 21.11 -11.22
C ALA A 136 10.76 21.71 -10.61
N ASP A 137 10.76 23.00 -10.26
CA ASP A 137 11.86 23.67 -9.58
C ASP A 137 12.11 23.04 -8.20
N GLY A 138 11.06 22.76 -7.46
CA GLY A 138 11.12 22.10 -6.15
C GLY A 138 11.77 20.71 -6.24
N PHE A 139 11.36 19.90 -7.22
CA PHE A 139 11.94 18.57 -7.43
C PHE A 139 13.44 18.64 -7.80
N VAL A 140 13.82 19.56 -8.67
CA VAL A 140 15.19 19.70 -9.14
C VAL A 140 16.11 20.28 -8.07
N SER A 141 15.68 21.30 -7.32
CA SER A 141 16.56 22.09 -6.46
C SER A 141 16.50 21.76 -4.98
N LYS A 142 15.34 21.27 -4.46
CA LYS A 142 15.19 20.98 -3.03
C LYS A 142 16.01 19.76 -2.63
N ALA A 143 16.99 19.96 -1.76
CA ALA A 143 17.81 18.86 -1.25
C ALA A 143 16.99 17.94 -0.36
N ARG A 144 16.92 16.65 -0.73
CA ARG A 144 16.25 15.57 -0.01
C ARG A 144 17.01 14.27 -0.20
N PRO A 145 17.00 13.35 0.78
CA PRO A 145 17.62 12.03 0.63
C PRO A 145 17.01 11.23 -0.54
N VAL A 146 15.72 11.36 -0.76
CA VAL A 146 15.01 10.83 -1.93
C VAL A 146 14.08 11.90 -2.46
N ARG A 147 14.19 12.18 -3.75
CA ARG A 147 13.30 13.07 -4.49
C ARG A 147 12.39 12.21 -5.34
N VAL A 148 11.09 12.52 -5.35
CA VAL A 148 10.10 11.75 -6.11
C VAL A 148 9.33 12.69 -7.01
N TRP A 149 9.16 12.28 -8.26
CA TRP A 149 8.32 12.93 -9.25
C TRP A 149 7.31 11.93 -9.78
N TYR A 150 6.01 12.29 -9.77
CA TYR A 150 4.95 11.46 -10.29
C TYR A 150 4.33 12.10 -11.50
N ASN A 151 4.16 11.33 -12.59
CA ASN A 151 3.27 11.67 -13.67
C ASN A 151 1.94 10.97 -13.43
N VAL A 152 0.90 11.76 -13.20
CA VAL A 152 -0.43 11.29 -12.80
C VAL A 152 -1.46 11.79 -13.78
N HIS A 153 -2.29 10.90 -14.29
CA HIS A 153 -3.42 11.24 -15.15
C HIS A 153 -4.77 11.01 -14.47
N ARG A 154 -5.83 11.52 -15.11
CA ARG A 154 -7.22 11.22 -14.76
C ARG A 154 -7.81 10.29 -15.82
N ALA A 155 -8.45 9.21 -15.35
CA ALA A 155 -9.17 8.26 -16.20
C ALA A 155 -10.63 8.15 -15.73
N PRO A 156 -11.57 7.78 -16.62
CA PRO A 156 -12.93 7.44 -16.23
C PRO A 156 -12.95 6.27 -15.24
N ALA A 157 -13.70 6.40 -14.15
CA ALA A 157 -13.78 5.36 -13.10
C ALA A 157 -14.36 4.03 -13.58
N GLY A 158 -15.13 4.04 -14.65
CA GLY A 158 -15.76 2.85 -15.24
C GLY A 158 -15.07 2.33 -16.51
N GLY A 159 -13.86 2.77 -16.81
CA GLY A 159 -13.15 2.37 -18.03
C GLY A 159 -13.78 2.91 -19.34
N GLN A 160 -14.66 3.90 -19.25
CA GLN A 160 -15.24 4.53 -20.44
C GLN A 160 -14.14 5.25 -21.24
N ALA A 161 -14.25 5.20 -22.56
CA ALA A 161 -13.34 5.94 -23.42
C ALA A 161 -13.48 7.44 -23.19
N VAL A 162 -12.34 8.13 -23.09
CA VAL A 162 -12.30 9.60 -23.18
C VAL A 162 -12.52 9.97 -24.64
N THR A 163 -13.61 10.65 -24.94
CA THR A 163 -13.87 11.16 -26.27
C THR A 163 -13.44 12.62 -26.36
N THR A 164 -12.66 12.94 -27.36
CA THR A 164 -12.40 14.33 -27.77
C THR A 164 -13.38 14.66 -28.89
N ASP A 165 -14.58 15.12 -28.49
CA ASP A 165 -15.54 15.56 -29.50
C ASP A 165 -15.10 16.92 -30.07
N ALA A 166 -14.68 16.89 -31.33
CA ALA A 166 -14.28 18.10 -32.07
C ALA A 166 -15.43 19.13 -32.30
N GLY A 167 -16.65 18.77 -31.87
CA GLY A 167 -17.86 19.53 -32.20
C GLY A 167 -18.35 20.53 -31.14
N THR A 168 -17.98 20.39 -29.86
CA THR A 168 -18.64 21.21 -28.82
C THR A 168 -17.75 22.15 -28.02
N PHE A 169 -16.48 21.90 -27.84
CA PHE A 169 -15.52 22.79 -27.16
C PHE A 169 -14.08 22.54 -27.60
N GLN A 170 -13.77 22.67 -28.88
CA GLN A 170 -12.37 22.75 -29.39
C GLN A 170 -11.38 21.74 -28.75
N GLY A 171 -11.71 20.44 -28.74
CA GLY A 171 -10.77 19.42 -28.33
C GLY A 171 -10.60 19.23 -26.83
N ILE A 172 -11.49 19.71 -26.00
CA ILE A 172 -11.46 19.41 -24.56
C ILE A 172 -11.84 17.93 -24.33
N PRO A 173 -10.99 17.13 -23.70
CA PRO A 173 -11.31 15.76 -23.37
C PRO A 173 -12.59 15.70 -22.51
N SER A 174 -13.60 14.97 -22.97
CA SER A 174 -14.85 14.79 -22.24
C SER A 174 -15.15 13.32 -22.01
N VAL A 175 -15.81 13.05 -20.90
CA VAL A 175 -16.25 11.70 -20.54
C VAL A 175 -17.77 11.72 -20.45
N HIS A 176 -18.41 10.90 -21.29
CA HIS A 176 -19.84 10.69 -21.19
C HIS A 176 -20.16 9.67 -20.09
N VAL A 177 -20.76 10.11 -19.01
CA VAL A 177 -21.22 9.24 -17.91
C VAL A 177 -22.71 9.03 -18.05
N ALA A 178 -23.14 7.79 -18.28
CA ALA A 178 -24.54 7.42 -18.42
C ALA A 178 -25.36 7.64 -17.12
N THR A 179 -24.70 7.63 -15.96
CA THR A 179 -25.34 7.84 -14.65
C THR A 179 -24.39 8.57 -13.72
N ILE A 180 -24.77 9.74 -13.25
CA ILE A 180 -24.03 10.49 -12.22
C ILE A 180 -24.51 9.97 -10.85
N SER A 181 -23.64 9.31 -10.11
CA SER A 181 -23.89 8.90 -8.73
C SER A 181 -23.17 9.84 -7.78
N ARG A 182 -23.87 10.31 -6.74
CA ARG A 182 -23.22 11.04 -5.63
C ARG A 182 -22.39 10.15 -4.73
N LEU A 183 -22.51 8.83 -4.89
CA LEU A 183 -21.84 7.82 -4.08
C LEU A 183 -20.53 7.33 -4.72
N LYS A 184 -20.25 7.69 -5.96
CA LYS A 184 -19.03 7.28 -6.68
C LYS A 184 -18.46 8.44 -7.48
N ARG A 185 -17.14 8.51 -7.55
CA ARG A 185 -16.42 9.42 -8.43
C ARG A 185 -16.58 8.98 -9.88
N VAL A 186 -16.66 9.95 -10.78
CA VAL A 186 -16.72 9.68 -12.22
C VAL A 186 -15.35 9.49 -12.84
N THR A 187 -14.32 10.02 -12.19
CA THR A 187 -12.91 9.86 -12.59
C THR A 187 -12.08 9.32 -11.44
N VAL A 188 -10.99 8.62 -11.79
CA VAL A 188 -9.96 8.14 -10.87
C VAL A 188 -8.60 8.62 -11.33
N ARG A 189 -7.63 8.66 -10.42
CA ARG A 189 -6.25 9.07 -10.72
C ARG A 189 -5.38 7.83 -10.89
N GLY A 190 -4.62 7.80 -11.99
CA GLY A 190 -3.63 6.76 -12.27
C GLY A 190 -2.21 7.33 -12.26
N ILE A 191 -1.23 6.55 -11.82
CA ILE A 191 0.19 6.86 -11.97
C ILE A 191 0.63 6.24 -13.30
N ASP A 192 1.19 7.07 -14.20
CA ASP A 192 1.75 6.65 -15.48
C ASP A 192 3.23 6.30 -15.36
N SER A 193 3.94 7.14 -14.61
CA SER A 193 5.35 6.94 -14.34
C SER A 193 5.76 7.61 -13.03
N VAL A 194 6.84 7.10 -12.43
CA VAL A 194 7.47 7.70 -11.27
C VAL A 194 8.98 7.76 -11.49
N ILE A 195 9.59 8.86 -11.06
CA ILE A 195 11.02 9.04 -11.04
C ILE A 195 11.45 9.28 -9.60
N LEU A 196 12.28 8.39 -9.06
CA LEU A 196 12.86 8.51 -7.74
C LEU A 196 14.37 8.73 -7.88
N VAL A 197 14.88 9.78 -7.25
CA VAL A 197 16.32 10.05 -7.25
C VAL A 197 16.85 9.99 -5.83
N VAL A 198 17.66 8.97 -5.57
CA VAL A 198 18.29 8.72 -4.26
C VAL A 198 19.60 9.45 -4.18
N ASP A 199 19.76 10.32 -3.19
CA ASP A 199 21.02 10.97 -2.84
C ASP A 199 21.88 10.01 -2.02
N THR A 200 22.83 9.35 -2.68
CA THR A 200 23.69 8.36 -2.02
C THR A 200 24.65 9.00 -1.01
N ALA A 201 24.88 10.31 -1.08
CA ALA A 201 25.67 11.02 -0.07
C ALA A 201 24.89 11.18 1.25
N GLN A 202 23.57 11.28 1.20
CA GLN A 202 22.68 11.33 2.37
C GLN A 202 22.22 9.94 2.85
N ALA A 203 22.39 8.90 2.03
CA ALA A 203 21.97 7.53 2.31
C ALA A 203 23.09 6.61 2.84
N ARG A 204 24.21 7.18 3.36
CA ARG A 204 25.42 6.41 3.72
C ARG A 204 25.22 5.32 4.78
N ASP A 205 24.29 5.52 5.70
CA ASP A 205 24.09 4.63 6.86
C ASP A 205 22.81 3.81 6.71
N VAL A 206 22.34 3.58 5.48
CA VAL A 206 21.17 2.73 5.20
C VAL A 206 21.58 1.59 4.28
N THR A 207 20.91 0.43 4.40
CA THR A 207 21.19 -0.72 3.54
C THR A 207 20.45 -0.58 2.21
N VAL A 208 20.90 -1.34 1.21
CA VAL A 208 20.25 -1.40 -0.11
C VAL A 208 18.80 -1.88 0.02
N GLU A 209 18.57 -2.86 0.90
CA GLU A 209 17.22 -3.38 1.18
C GLU A 209 16.30 -2.32 1.79
N GLN A 210 16.80 -1.49 2.71
CA GLN A 210 16.03 -0.37 3.27
C GLN A 210 15.71 0.68 2.21
N ILE A 211 16.66 0.97 1.30
CA ILE A 211 16.41 1.86 0.17
C ILE A 211 15.36 1.26 -0.75
N ALA A 212 15.47 -0.03 -1.08
CA ALA A 212 14.50 -0.73 -1.93
C ALA A 212 13.08 -0.69 -1.34
N ASP A 213 12.94 -0.98 -0.04
CA ASP A 213 11.66 -0.89 0.66
C ASP A 213 11.09 0.55 0.66
N TYR A 214 11.96 1.56 0.88
CA TYR A 214 11.55 2.97 0.85
C TYR A 214 11.07 3.41 -0.52
N VAL A 215 11.87 3.15 -1.57
CA VAL A 215 11.52 3.58 -2.94
C VAL A 215 10.31 2.81 -3.46
N ALA A 216 10.11 1.56 -3.05
CA ALA A 216 8.92 0.81 -3.39
C ALA A 216 7.66 1.46 -2.80
N VAL A 217 7.64 1.76 -1.51
CA VAL A 217 6.47 2.44 -0.90
C VAL A 217 6.24 3.81 -1.50
N ALA A 218 7.33 4.60 -1.66
CA ALA A 218 7.25 5.94 -2.21
C ALA A 218 6.88 5.97 -3.71
N GLY A 219 7.14 4.92 -4.48
CA GLY A 219 6.83 4.88 -5.92
C GLY A 219 5.50 4.17 -6.24
N LEU A 220 5.04 3.27 -5.37
CA LEU A 220 3.78 2.55 -5.55
C LEU A 220 2.54 3.38 -5.19
N ALA A 221 2.69 4.50 -4.53
CA ALA A 221 1.64 5.42 -4.13
C ALA A 221 2.11 6.87 -4.26
N GLU A 222 1.21 7.78 -4.59
CA GLU A 222 1.53 9.22 -4.58
C GLU A 222 1.61 9.73 -3.14
N ILE A 223 2.85 9.87 -2.64
CA ILE A 223 3.16 10.24 -1.27
C ILE A 223 3.47 11.74 -1.18
N LYS A 224 2.93 12.40 -0.15
CA LYS A 224 3.28 13.79 0.15
C LYS A 224 4.76 13.90 0.55
N PRO A 225 5.54 14.75 -0.10
CA PRO A 225 6.99 14.83 0.14
C PRO A 225 7.35 15.36 1.54
N ASP A 226 6.46 16.09 2.19
CA ASP A 226 6.64 16.70 3.53
C ASP A 226 5.61 16.15 4.54
N ALA A 227 5.26 14.87 4.43
CA ALA A 227 4.34 14.23 5.37
C ALA A 227 4.92 14.23 6.79
N ASP A 228 4.09 14.62 7.77
CA ASP A 228 4.42 14.43 9.18
C ASP A 228 4.23 12.95 9.54
N LEU A 229 5.33 12.30 9.87
CA LEU A 229 5.41 10.87 10.16
C LEU A 229 5.88 10.59 11.59
N ASP A 230 5.93 11.60 12.45
CA ASP A 230 6.48 11.41 13.79
C ASP A 230 5.66 10.37 14.59
N GLY A 231 6.38 9.45 15.22
CA GLY A 231 5.77 8.34 15.97
C GLY A 231 5.12 7.23 15.12
N VAL A 232 5.06 7.37 13.77
CA VAL A 232 4.41 6.37 12.88
C VAL A 232 5.41 5.26 12.51
N PRO A 233 5.05 3.97 12.62
CA PRO A 233 5.92 2.87 12.21
C PRO A 233 5.84 2.64 10.70
N THR A 234 6.60 3.39 9.91
CA THR A 234 6.65 3.31 8.44
C THR A 234 8.09 3.40 7.95
N ILE A 235 8.41 2.72 6.84
CA ILE A 235 9.71 2.82 6.16
C ILE A 235 9.97 4.24 5.65
N LEU A 236 8.94 5.03 5.40
CA LEU A 236 9.06 6.41 4.95
C LEU A 236 9.80 7.32 5.96
N ARG A 237 9.98 6.86 7.21
CA ARG A 237 10.81 7.54 8.23
C ARG A 237 12.29 7.20 8.15
N LEU A 238 12.74 6.44 7.15
CA LEU A 238 14.11 5.95 7.02
C LEU A 238 15.18 7.04 7.22
N PHE A 239 14.90 8.25 6.74
CA PHE A 239 15.84 9.36 6.77
C PHE A 239 15.56 10.41 7.85
N SER A 240 14.42 10.34 8.53
CA SER A 240 14.01 11.33 9.54
C SER A 240 14.02 10.81 10.97
N ALA A 241 13.98 9.48 11.17
CA ALA A 241 13.88 8.89 12.49
C ALA A 241 15.25 8.74 13.16
N THR A 242 15.30 8.99 14.49
CA THR A 242 16.48 8.67 15.33
C THR A 242 16.73 7.15 15.37
N SER A 243 15.64 6.34 15.41
CA SER A 243 15.69 4.90 15.26
C SER A 243 15.09 4.54 13.89
N ARG A 244 15.94 4.15 12.96
CA ARG A 244 15.55 3.83 11.59
C ARG A 244 14.75 2.53 11.52
N PRO A 245 13.69 2.46 10.70
CA PRO A 245 13.00 1.21 10.40
C PRO A 245 13.99 0.20 9.77
N VAL A 246 13.90 -1.05 10.20
CA VAL A 246 14.74 -2.13 9.65
C VAL A 246 14.34 -2.57 8.24
N GLY A 247 13.16 -2.16 7.78
CA GLY A 247 12.60 -2.47 6.47
C GLY A 247 11.11 -2.16 6.42
N LEU A 248 10.43 -2.72 5.42
CA LEU A 248 8.99 -2.58 5.21
C LEU A 248 8.21 -3.01 6.46
N THR A 249 7.36 -2.12 6.97
CA THR A 249 6.58 -2.35 8.18
C THR A 249 5.21 -2.96 7.88
N ASP A 250 4.50 -3.41 8.91
CA ASP A 250 3.13 -3.91 8.75
C ASP A 250 2.16 -2.77 8.34
N TRP A 251 2.46 -1.52 8.75
CA TRP A 251 1.70 -0.35 8.32
C TRP A 251 1.87 -0.06 6.84
N ASP A 252 3.10 -0.16 6.33
CA ASP A 252 3.38 0.02 4.90
C ASP A 252 2.68 -1.06 4.07
N ARG A 253 2.74 -2.33 4.52
CA ARG A 253 2.04 -3.44 3.84
C ARG A 253 0.53 -3.25 3.84
N GLY A 254 -0.04 -2.90 4.99
CA GLY A 254 -1.48 -2.61 5.11
C GLY A 254 -1.91 -1.44 4.25
N PHE A 255 -1.11 -0.39 4.18
CA PHE A 255 -1.35 0.78 3.34
C PHE A 255 -1.37 0.42 1.85
N LEU A 256 -0.32 -0.24 1.36
CA LEU A 256 -0.23 -0.62 -0.05
C LEU A 256 -1.33 -1.62 -0.43
N ALA A 257 -1.52 -2.68 0.33
CA ALA A 257 -2.60 -3.65 0.07
C ALA A 257 -3.98 -2.98 0.09
N GLY A 258 -4.23 -2.07 1.02
CA GLY A 258 -5.46 -1.29 1.09
C GLY A 258 -5.64 -0.37 -0.11
N LEU A 259 -4.57 0.28 -0.59
CA LEU A 259 -4.60 1.16 -1.75
C LEU A 259 -5.02 0.39 -3.01
N TYR A 260 -4.40 -0.77 -3.26
CA TYR A 260 -4.66 -1.56 -4.47
C TYR A 260 -5.97 -2.34 -4.42
N ARG A 261 -6.45 -2.71 -3.23
CA ARG A 261 -7.74 -3.39 -3.05
C ARG A 261 -8.93 -2.45 -3.01
N SER A 262 -8.74 -1.19 -2.58
CA SER A 262 -9.84 -0.23 -2.42
C SER A 262 -10.50 0.16 -3.74
N ASP A 263 -11.82 0.41 -3.71
CA ASP A 263 -12.53 1.04 -4.84
C ASP A 263 -12.09 2.50 -4.97
N GLN A 264 -11.31 2.82 -6.01
CA GLN A 264 -10.85 4.18 -6.28
C GLN A 264 -12.00 5.18 -6.49
N ALA A 265 -13.13 4.72 -7.02
CA ALA A 265 -14.31 5.57 -7.21
C ALA A 265 -15.02 5.90 -5.88
N SER A 266 -14.74 5.17 -4.81
CA SER A 266 -15.37 5.38 -3.50
C SER A 266 -14.87 6.65 -2.82
N PRO A 267 -15.75 7.54 -2.31
CA PRO A 267 -15.37 8.67 -1.47
C PRO A 267 -14.77 8.21 -0.12
N LEU A 268 -15.01 6.96 0.28
CA LEU A 268 -14.50 6.38 1.53
C LEU A 268 -13.15 5.65 1.35
N GLN A 269 -12.44 5.86 0.26
CA GLN A 269 -11.20 5.17 -0.08
C GLN A 269 -10.17 5.23 1.07
N ARG A 270 -9.90 6.41 1.67
CA ARG A 270 -8.97 6.54 2.81
C ARG A 270 -9.40 5.72 4.02
N SER A 271 -10.70 5.68 4.31
CA SER A 271 -11.22 4.90 5.45
C SER A 271 -11.05 3.41 5.23
N ALA A 272 -11.26 2.93 4.00
CA ALA A 272 -11.02 1.53 3.64
C ALA A 272 -9.53 1.16 3.79
N ILE A 273 -8.63 1.99 3.29
CA ILE A 273 -7.18 1.79 3.43
C ILE A 273 -6.76 1.80 4.91
N ALA A 274 -7.28 2.74 5.71
CA ALA A 274 -6.98 2.79 7.14
C ALA A 274 -7.45 1.54 7.89
N ALA A 275 -8.55 0.93 7.49
CA ALA A 275 -9.00 -0.34 8.05
C ALA A 275 -7.99 -1.47 7.76
N ASP A 276 -7.41 -1.50 6.55
CA ASP A 276 -6.38 -2.47 6.18
C ASP A 276 -5.06 -2.25 6.93
N VAL A 277 -4.64 -0.99 7.12
CA VAL A 277 -3.49 -0.65 7.98
C VAL A 277 -3.73 -1.13 9.41
N THR A 278 -4.93 -0.89 9.95
CA THR A 278 -5.30 -1.33 11.29
C THR A 278 -5.27 -2.85 11.41
N ALA A 279 -5.81 -3.57 10.42
CA ALA A 279 -5.79 -5.02 10.40
C ALA A 279 -4.36 -5.57 10.38
N ALA A 280 -3.49 -5.03 9.53
CA ALA A 280 -2.09 -5.41 9.45
C ALA A 280 -1.32 -5.13 10.75
N ALA A 281 -1.56 -3.99 11.39
CA ALA A 281 -0.93 -3.60 12.66
C ALA A 281 -1.32 -4.47 13.85
N THR A 282 -2.48 -5.13 13.80
CA THR A 282 -3.03 -5.91 14.92
C THR A 282 -2.91 -7.41 14.74
N GLN A 283 -2.53 -7.89 13.55
CA GLN A 283 -2.31 -9.31 13.29
C GLN A 283 -0.91 -9.74 13.76
N PRO A 284 -0.77 -10.92 14.40
CA PRO A 284 0.55 -11.47 14.70
C PRO A 284 1.34 -11.71 13.40
N ARG A 285 2.61 -11.35 13.38
CA ARG A 285 3.55 -11.61 12.27
C ARG A 285 3.53 -13.10 11.86
N GLY A 286 2.75 -13.46 10.88
CA GLY A 286 2.60 -14.85 10.44
C GLY A 286 1.52 -15.06 9.38
N ALA A 287 0.66 -14.07 9.14
CA ALA A 287 -0.48 -14.19 8.24
C ALA A 287 -0.20 -13.81 6.78
N PHE A 288 1.02 -13.35 6.46
CA PHE A 288 1.44 -13.05 5.09
C PHE A 288 2.57 -14.01 4.70
N ARG A 289 2.19 -15.17 4.19
CA ARG A 289 3.06 -16.06 3.41
C ARG A 289 2.67 -15.94 1.97
#